data_89a2f1e0db989e1fcad7309c6268bcda
#
_entry.id   89a2f1e0db989e1fcad7309c6268bcda
#
_cell.length_a   1.000
_cell.length_b   1.000
_cell.length_c   1.000
_cell.angle_alpha   90.00
_cell.angle_beta   90.00
_cell.angle_gamma   90.00
#
_symmetry.space_group_name_H-M   'P 1'
#
loop_
_entity.id
_entity.type
_entity.pdbx_description
1 polymer ?
#
loop_
_entity_poly.entity_id
_entity_poly.type
_entity_poly.pdbx_seq_one_letter_code
_entity_poly.pdbx_strand_id
1 'polypeptide(L)'
;MIHHERLMPPHHDCPADEWNVIETGFHPEFLAQFETMLALGNGYLGVRGCPEEGGPNAENGTFINGFYETRPIVYGEEAYGFAKTGQTIVNVTDSKIIKLFVDDEPFWLPNAHYIRYDRRLNMCSPGHSTGRSSGKRRQVNRC
;
A
#
# COMPACT_ATOMS: atom_id res chain seq x y z
N MET A 1 26.79 -5.63 -19.46
CA MET A 1 25.69 -4.70 -19.80
C MET A 1 24.69 -4.78 -18.67
N ILE A 2 24.66 -3.80 -17.78
CA ILE A 2 23.72 -3.79 -16.65
C ILE A 2 22.37 -3.41 -17.25
N HIS A 3 21.46 -4.37 -17.31
CA HIS A 3 20.06 -4.04 -17.62
C HIS A 3 19.56 -3.14 -16.50
N HIS A 4 19.32 -1.87 -16.81
CA HIS A 4 18.49 -1.03 -15.98
C HIS A 4 17.08 -1.62 -16.01
N GLU A 5 16.75 -2.45 -15.04
CA GLU A 5 15.36 -2.81 -14.75
C GLU A 5 14.55 -1.53 -14.61
N ARG A 6 13.35 -1.51 -15.16
CA ARG A 6 12.45 -0.38 -15.00
C ARG A 6 12.21 -0.17 -13.51
N LEU A 7 12.70 0.93 -12.98
CA LEU A 7 12.51 1.32 -11.58
C LEU A 7 11.14 1.97 -11.33
N MET A 8 10.35 2.19 -12.38
CA MET A 8 9.08 2.90 -12.32
C MET A 8 8.02 2.15 -13.12
N PRO A 9 6.77 2.11 -12.64
CA PRO A 9 5.66 1.54 -13.39
C PRO A 9 5.45 2.30 -14.72
N PRO A 10 4.81 1.66 -15.71
CA PRO A 10 4.50 2.30 -16.98
C PRO A 10 3.63 3.55 -16.79
N HIS A 11 3.98 4.64 -17.45
CA HIS A 11 3.23 5.90 -17.31
C HIS A 11 1.75 5.80 -17.69
N HIS A 12 1.40 4.90 -18.61
CA HIS A 12 0.00 4.71 -19.03
C HIS A 12 -0.85 4.07 -17.93
N ASP A 13 -0.23 3.33 -17.01
CA ASP A 13 -0.91 2.71 -15.87
C ASP A 13 -0.92 3.61 -14.62
N CYS A 14 -0.17 4.72 -14.68
CA CYS A 14 -0.11 5.73 -13.64
C CYS A 14 -0.31 7.12 -14.26
N PRO A 15 -1.46 7.41 -14.84
CA PRO A 15 -1.70 8.72 -15.44
C PRO A 15 -1.63 9.82 -14.38
N ALA A 16 -1.00 10.93 -14.73
CA ALA A 16 -0.95 12.10 -13.87
C ALA A 16 -2.34 12.73 -13.75
N ASP A 17 -2.76 12.98 -12.52
CA ASP A 17 -4.03 13.64 -12.20
C ASP A 17 -3.78 14.60 -11.03
N GLU A 18 -4.46 15.74 -11.04
CA GLU A 18 -4.24 16.81 -10.06
C GLU A 18 -4.63 16.36 -8.62
N TRP A 19 -5.66 15.52 -8.52
CA TRP A 19 -6.29 15.18 -7.23
C TRP A 19 -6.36 13.67 -6.96
N ASN A 20 -5.86 12.87 -7.87
CA ASN A 20 -5.95 11.43 -7.72
C ASN A 20 -4.59 10.76 -7.93
N VAL A 21 -4.29 9.79 -7.09
CA VAL A 21 -3.30 8.76 -7.40
C VAL A 21 -4.04 7.62 -8.09
N ILE A 22 -3.63 7.29 -9.30
CA ILE A 22 -4.35 6.35 -10.17
C ILE A 22 -3.41 5.19 -10.53
N GLU A 23 -3.95 3.97 -10.45
CA GLU A 23 -3.32 2.75 -10.94
C GLU A 23 -4.34 1.99 -11.79
N THR A 24 -4.03 1.80 -13.09
CA THR A 24 -4.94 1.13 -14.06
C THR A 24 -4.42 -0.21 -14.56
N GLY A 25 -3.22 -0.61 -14.14
CA GLY A 25 -2.61 -1.91 -14.42
C GLY A 25 -2.05 -2.54 -13.15
N PHE A 26 -2.27 -3.83 -12.95
CA PHE A 26 -1.68 -4.54 -11.84
C PHE A 26 -0.30 -5.07 -12.22
N HIS A 27 0.71 -4.57 -11.52
CA HIS A 27 2.12 -4.94 -11.70
C HIS A 27 2.67 -5.48 -10.39
N PRO A 28 2.80 -6.80 -10.22
CA PRO A 28 3.32 -7.40 -9.00
C PRO A 28 4.71 -6.88 -8.61
N GLU A 29 5.54 -6.56 -9.59
CA GLU A 29 6.90 -6.02 -9.41
C GLU A 29 6.92 -4.60 -8.83
N PHE A 30 5.84 -3.85 -8.98
CA PHE A 30 5.68 -2.48 -8.44
C PHE A 30 4.70 -2.42 -7.27
N LEU A 31 4.29 -3.55 -6.74
CA LEU A 31 3.28 -3.62 -5.69
C LEU A 31 3.64 -2.77 -4.48
N ALA A 32 4.88 -2.87 -3.99
CA ALA A 32 5.34 -2.11 -2.81
C ALA A 32 5.31 -0.59 -3.02
N GLN A 33 5.62 -0.12 -4.25
CA GLN A 33 5.50 1.30 -4.58
C GLN A 33 4.05 1.76 -4.55
N PHE A 34 3.13 1.01 -5.18
CA PHE A 34 1.72 1.34 -5.17
C PHE A 34 1.09 1.28 -3.77
N GLU A 35 1.48 0.32 -2.96
CA GLU A 35 1.07 0.25 -1.56
C GLU A 35 1.47 1.49 -0.78
N THR A 36 2.63 2.05 -1.08
CA THR A 36 3.11 3.29 -0.48
C THR A 36 2.38 4.52 -1.03
N MET A 37 2.23 4.61 -2.36
CA MET A 37 1.56 5.74 -3.01
C MET A 37 0.07 5.84 -2.66
N LEU A 38 -0.58 4.70 -2.41
CA LEU A 38 -1.99 4.60 -2.03
C LEU A 38 -2.19 4.50 -0.51
N ALA A 39 -1.16 4.85 0.28
CA ALA A 39 -1.26 4.89 1.73
C ALA A 39 -2.17 6.03 2.20
N LEU A 40 -2.87 5.80 3.31
CA LEU A 40 -3.77 6.76 3.94
C LEU A 40 -3.43 6.94 5.40
N GLY A 41 -3.62 8.16 5.89
CA GLY A 41 -3.45 8.47 7.31
C GLY A 41 -4.26 9.69 7.72
N ASN A 42 -4.69 9.69 8.98
CA ASN A 42 -5.42 10.80 9.58
C ASN A 42 -4.73 11.37 10.83
N GLY A 43 -3.43 11.05 11.00
CA GLY A 43 -2.65 11.44 12.17
C GLY A 43 -2.81 10.52 13.39
N TYR A 44 -3.87 9.71 13.44
CA TYR A 44 -4.10 8.70 14.47
C TYR A 44 -3.88 7.28 13.95
N LEU A 45 -4.46 6.97 12.82
CA LEU A 45 -4.36 5.68 12.13
C LEU A 45 -3.72 5.91 10.76
N GLY A 46 -2.73 5.11 10.42
CA GLY A 46 -2.12 5.04 9.10
C GLY A 46 -2.26 3.63 8.53
N VAL A 47 -2.57 3.53 7.25
CA VAL A 47 -2.68 2.24 6.56
C VAL A 47 -1.99 2.30 5.20
N ARG A 48 -1.28 1.25 4.84
CA ARG A 48 -0.73 1.10 3.48
C ARG A 48 -1.84 0.69 2.52
N GLY A 49 -1.69 1.07 1.26
CA GLY A 49 -2.64 0.73 0.19
C GLY A 49 -2.51 -0.69 -0.34
N CYS A 50 -2.37 -1.67 0.55
CA CYS A 50 -2.24 -3.08 0.17
C CYS A 50 -3.52 -3.62 -0.46
N PRO A 51 -3.43 -4.64 -1.35
CA PRO A 51 -4.59 -5.40 -1.77
C PRO A 51 -5.29 -6.06 -0.57
N GLU A 52 -6.62 -6.06 -0.56
CA GLU A 52 -7.41 -6.58 0.56
C GLU A 52 -7.25 -8.10 0.73
N GLU A 53 -6.94 -8.81 -0.33
CA GLU A 53 -6.70 -10.26 -0.27
C GLU A 53 -5.41 -10.63 0.44
N GLY A 54 -4.53 -9.65 0.63
CA GLY A 54 -3.17 -9.88 1.06
C GLY A 54 -2.35 -10.58 0.00
N GLY A 55 -1.26 -11.21 0.39
CA GLY A 55 -0.40 -11.98 -0.51
C GLY A 55 1.04 -12.03 -0.01
N PRO A 56 1.85 -12.94 -0.54
CA PRO A 56 3.22 -13.10 -0.06
C PRO A 56 4.13 -11.90 -0.36
N ASN A 57 3.77 -11.09 -1.35
CA ASN A 57 4.53 -9.90 -1.74
C ASN A 57 3.90 -8.60 -1.21
N ALA A 58 2.79 -8.68 -0.48
CA ALA A 58 2.15 -7.52 0.12
C ALA A 58 2.86 -7.15 1.43
N GLU A 59 3.29 -5.91 1.54
CA GLU A 59 3.85 -5.36 2.77
C GLU A 59 2.74 -4.68 3.58
N ASN A 60 1.91 -5.47 4.22
CA ASN A 60 0.80 -4.97 5.02
C ASN A 60 1.31 -4.00 6.10
N GLY A 61 0.65 -2.87 6.22
CA GLY A 61 0.96 -1.87 7.22
C GLY A 61 -0.29 -1.23 7.77
N THR A 62 -0.49 -1.39 9.07
CA THR A 62 -1.50 -0.68 9.85
C THR A 62 -0.82 -0.15 11.10
N PHE A 63 -0.81 1.19 11.24
CA PHE A 63 -0.07 1.88 12.27
C PHE A 63 -1.00 2.75 13.08
N ILE A 64 -0.93 2.63 14.41
CA ILE A 64 -1.69 3.47 15.33
C ILE A 64 -0.71 4.38 16.05
N ASN A 65 -0.94 5.68 16.01
CA ASN A 65 -0.11 6.64 16.71
C ASN A 65 -0.14 6.38 18.24
N GLY A 66 1.02 6.45 18.87
CA GLY A 66 1.17 6.16 20.30
C GLY A 66 1.60 4.74 20.62
N PHE A 67 1.66 3.84 19.65
CA PHE A 67 2.16 2.47 19.83
C PHE A 67 3.57 2.35 19.23
N TYR A 68 4.58 2.38 20.09
CA TYR A 68 5.98 2.36 19.70
C TYR A 68 6.73 1.25 20.41
N GLU A 69 7.65 0.60 19.69
CA GLU A 69 8.76 -0.13 20.27
C GLU A 69 9.93 0.80 20.50
N THR A 70 10.59 0.64 21.64
CA THR A 70 11.82 1.36 21.95
C THR A 70 12.97 0.39 22.06
N ARG A 71 14.12 0.77 21.50
CA ARG A 71 15.35 0.00 21.58
C ARG A 71 16.53 0.90 21.88
N PRO A 72 17.51 0.42 22.66
CA PRO A 72 18.77 1.15 22.83
C PRO A 72 19.50 1.19 21.49
N ILE A 73 20.08 2.33 21.17
CA ILE A 73 21.00 2.47 20.05
C ILE A 73 22.42 2.34 20.61
N VAL A 74 23.14 1.30 20.16
CA VAL A 74 24.52 1.05 20.57
C VAL A 74 25.45 1.55 19.47
N TYR A 75 26.33 2.48 19.81
CA TYR A 75 27.38 2.98 18.93
C TYR A 75 28.72 2.36 19.32
N GLY A 76 29.65 2.28 18.37
CA GLY A 76 31.04 1.93 18.66
C GLY A 76 31.77 2.99 19.49
N GLU A 77 31.37 4.25 19.33
CA GLU A 77 31.83 5.39 20.11
C GLU A 77 30.63 6.22 20.55
N GLU A 78 30.67 6.77 21.77
CA GLU A 78 29.65 7.70 22.24
C GLU A 78 30.09 9.14 22.02
N ALA A 79 29.24 9.95 21.41
CA ALA A 79 29.45 11.38 21.24
C ALA A 79 28.26 12.18 21.76
N TYR A 80 28.53 13.43 22.12
CA TYR A 80 27.47 14.35 22.51
C TYR A 80 26.46 14.54 21.38
N GLY A 81 25.19 14.45 21.69
CA GLY A 81 24.10 14.59 20.73
C GLY A 81 23.68 13.32 20.00
N PHE A 82 24.37 12.19 20.22
CA PHE A 82 23.93 10.90 19.69
C PHE A 82 22.68 10.42 20.43
N ALA A 83 21.66 10.03 19.68
CA ALA A 83 20.42 9.49 20.24
C ALA A 83 20.70 8.14 20.90
N LYS A 84 20.34 7.98 22.16
CA LYS A 84 20.54 6.72 22.91
C LYS A 84 19.40 5.71 22.75
N THR A 85 18.27 6.18 22.28
CA THR A 85 17.06 5.35 22.13
C THR A 85 16.46 5.57 20.77
N GLY A 86 16.23 4.52 20.04
CA GLY A 86 15.40 4.50 18.83
C GLY A 86 13.96 4.15 19.17
N GLN A 87 13.03 4.78 18.48
CA GLN A 87 11.61 4.44 18.53
C GLN A 87 11.13 4.06 17.14
N THR A 88 10.35 2.99 17.07
CA THR A 88 9.72 2.54 15.83
C THR A 88 8.22 2.35 16.10
N ILE A 89 7.38 2.91 15.24
CA ILE A 89 5.94 2.68 15.32
C ILE A 89 5.65 1.22 15.02
N VAL A 90 4.79 0.61 15.85
CA VAL A 90 4.47 -0.82 15.72
C VAL A 90 3.45 -1.01 14.61
N ASN A 91 3.71 -2.00 13.74
CA ASN A 91 2.71 -2.48 12.79
C ASN A 91 1.72 -3.36 13.55
N VAL A 92 0.48 -2.91 13.66
CA VAL A 92 -0.57 -3.66 14.34
C VAL A 92 -1.28 -4.61 13.38
N THR A 93 -2.18 -5.44 13.92
CA THR A 93 -2.95 -6.40 13.11
C THR A 93 -3.65 -5.72 11.95
N ASP A 94 -3.48 -6.25 10.74
CA ASP A 94 -4.13 -5.71 9.55
C ASP A 94 -5.61 -6.08 9.51
N SER A 95 -6.45 -5.08 9.74
CA SER A 95 -7.92 -5.21 9.72
C SER A 95 -8.52 -5.12 8.31
N LYS A 96 -7.71 -4.90 7.26
CA LYS A 96 -8.16 -4.71 5.88
C LYS A 96 -8.25 -6.02 5.09
N ILE A 97 -7.75 -7.13 5.65
CA ILE A 97 -7.71 -8.41 4.92
C ILE A 97 -9.12 -8.95 4.74
N ILE A 98 -9.54 -9.05 3.49
CA ILE A 98 -10.82 -9.64 3.08
C ILE A 98 -10.53 -10.68 2.00
N LYS A 99 -10.80 -11.94 2.30
CA LYS A 99 -10.64 -13.04 1.35
C LYS A 99 -12.00 -13.44 0.77
N LEU A 100 -12.08 -13.48 -0.55
CA LEU A 100 -13.25 -13.92 -1.27
C LEU A 100 -13.01 -15.33 -1.80
N PHE A 101 -13.98 -16.22 -1.59
CA PHE A 101 -14.00 -17.56 -2.18
C PHE A 101 -15.20 -17.66 -3.10
N VAL A 102 -15.01 -18.23 -4.26
CA VAL A 102 -16.08 -18.51 -5.25
C VAL A 102 -16.01 -19.98 -5.60
N ASP A 103 -17.08 -20.73 -5.29
CA ASP A 103 -17.13 -22.19 -5.48
C ASP A 103 -15.92 -22.91 -4.82
N ASP A 104 -15.61 -22.53 -3.57
CA ASP A 104 -14.47 -23.00 -2.76
C ASP A 104 -13.05 -22.63 -3.30
N GLU A 105 -12.98 -21.89 -4.39
CA GLU A 105 -11.72 -21.37 -4.91
C GLU A 105 -11.43 -19.96 -4.38
N PRO A 106 -10.23 -19.70 -3.85
CA PRO A 106 -9.87 -18.38 -3.40
C PRO A 106 -9.71 -17.43 -4.60
N PHE A 107 -10.42 -16.32 -4.55
CA PHE A 107 -10.20 -15.25 -5.51
C PHE A 107 -8.96 -14.46 -5.10
N TRP A 108 -7.92 -14.54 -5.90
CA TRP A 108 -6.66 -13.85 -5.67
C TRP A 108 -6.21 -13.10 -6.91
N LEU A 109 -5.98 -11.81 -6.75
CA LEU A 109 -5.71 -10.89 -7.86
C LEU A 109 -4.57 -11.33 -8.79
N PRO A 110 -3.41 -11.84 -8.32
CA PRO A 110 -2.34 -12.30 -9.22
C PRO A 110 -2.72 -13.45 -10.13
N ASN A 111 -3.70 -14.28 -9.74
CA ASN A 111 -4.16 -15.45 -10.51
C ASN A 111 -5.49 -15.19 -11.22
N ALA A 112 -6.10 -14.03 -11.01
CA ALA A 112 -7.40 -13.73 -11.58
C ALA A 112 -7.27 -13.14 -13.00
N HIS A 113 -8.09 -13.65 -13.92
CA HIS A 113 -8.32 -12.95 -15.18
C HIS A 113 -9.26 -11.76 -14.93
N TYR A 114 -8.77 -10.56 -15.10
CA TYR A 114 -9.56 -9.35 -14.93
C TYR A 114 -9.70 -8.62 -16.28
N ILE A 115 -10.89 -8.13 -16.56
CA ILE A 115 -11.17 -7.34 -17.77
C ILE A 115 -10.69 -5.90 -17.56
N ARG A 116 -10.78 -5.42 -16.32
CA ARG A 116 -10.39 -4.07 -15.95
C ARG A 116 -9.85 -4.06 -14.53
N TYR A 117 -8.76 -3.35 -14.36
CA TYR A 117 -8.17 -3.02 -13.06
C TYR A 117 -8.12 -1.50 -12.91
N ASP A 118 -8.59 -0.99 -11.79
CA ASP A 118 -8.58 0.45 -11.50
C ASP A 118 -8.58 0.64 -9.98
N ARG A 119 -7.51 1.23 -9.46
CA ARG A 119 -7.45 1.72 -8.08
C ARG A 119 -7.23 3.22 -8.11
N ARG A 120 -7.93 3.92 -7.24
CA ARG A 120 -7.81 5.38 -7.12
C ARG A 120 -7.82 5.80 -5.68
N LEU A 121 -6.87 6.65 -5.34
CA LEU A 121 -6.89 7.42 -4.12
C LEU A 121 -7.21 8.86 -4.49
N ASN A 122 -8.37 9.35 -4.07
CA ASN A 122 -8.74 10.75 -4.22
C ASN A 122 -8.18 11.53 -3.04
N MET A 123 -7.32 12.51 -3.29
CA MET A 123 -6.65 13.33 -2.28
C MET A 123 -7.47 14.55 -1.85
N CYS A 124 -8.72 14.64 -2.23
CA CYS A 124 -9.64 15.73 -1.96
C CYS A 124 -9.34 17.04 -2.68
N SER A 125 -10.38 17.54 -3.33
CA SER A 125 -10.46 18.95 -3.71
C SER A 125 -10.37 19.84 -2.46
N PRO A 126 -9.67 21.01 -2.52
CA PRO A 126 -9.54 21.90 -1.39
C PRO A 126 -10.92 22.28 -0.83
N GLY A 127 -11.23 21.79 0.35
CA GLY A 127 -12.49 22.08 1.05
C GLY A 127 -13.21 20.90 1.70
N HIS A 128 -12.83 19.65 1.41
CA HIS A 128 -13.45 18.48 2.05
C HIS A 128 -12.44 17.39 2.32
N SER A 129 -12.18 17.15 3.61
CA SER A 129 -11.33 16.05 4.07
C SER A 129 -12.10 14.74 4.15
N THR A 130 -12.36 14.10 3.03
CA THR A 130 -12.86 12.73 3.02
C THR A 130 -12.05 11.93 2.00
N GLY A 131 -11.03 11.24 2.50
CA GLY A 131 -10.36 10.21 1.71
C GLY A 131 -11.38 9.12 1.34
N ARG A 132 -11.83 9.10 0.12
CA ARG A 132 -12.57 7.98 -0.45
C ARG A 132 -11.60 7.17 -1.29
N SER A 133 -11.19 6.01 -0.79
CA SER A 133 -10.73 4.98 -1.69
C SER A 133 -11.94 4.45 -2.46
N SER A 134 -12.08 4.85 -3.70
CA SER A 134 -13.16 4.33 -4.55
C SER A 134 -12.80 2.92 -4.98
N GLY A 135 -13.58 1.98 -4.52
CA GLY A 135 -13.33 0.56 -4.62
C GLY A 135 -13.09 0.03 -6.03
N LYS A 136 -12.39 -1.08 -6.06
CA LYS A 136 -12.19 -1.96 -7.20
C LYS A 136 -13.53 -2.29 -7.86
N ARG A 137 -13.74 -1.91 -9.11
CA ARG A 137 -14.78 -2.54 -9.93
C ARG A 137 -14.16 -3.76 -10.61
N ARG A 138 -14.54 -4.93 -10.14
CA ARG A 138 -14.17 -6.21 -10.75
C ARG A 138 -15.37 -6.72 -11.54
N GLN A 139 -15.15 -7.02 -12.81
CA GLN A 139 -16.03 -7.91 -13.55
C GLN A 139 -15.26 -9.21 -13.77
N VAL A 140 -15.77 -10.28 -13.22
CA VAL A 140 -15.30 -11.63 -13.48
C VAL A 140 -16.20 -12.22 -14.54
N ASN A 141 -15.66 -12.45 -15.74
CA ASN A 141 -16.36 -13.29 -16.73
C ASN A 141 -15.94 -14.73 -16.50
N ARG A 142 -16.93 -15.59 -16.32
CA ARG A 142 -16.74 -17.04 -16.41
C ARG A 142 -16.61 -17.42 -17.89
N CYS A 143 -15.56 -18.17 -18.23
CA CYS A 143 -15.57 -19.04 -19.39
C CYS A 143 -16.29 -20.33 -19.05
#